data_fc72d7bab8bb474f73f9ab5d7607caa6
#
_entry.id   fc72d7bab8bb474f73f9ab5d7607caa6
#
_cell.length_a   1.000
_cell.length_b   1.000
_cell.length_c   1.000
_cell.angle_alpha   90.00
_cell.angle_beta   90.00
_cell.angle_gamma   90.00
#
_symmetry.space_group_name_H-M   'P 1'
#
loop_
_entity.id
_entity.type
_entity.pdbx_description
1 polymer ?
#
loop_
_entity_poly.entity_id
_entity_poly.type
_entity_poly.pdbx_seq_one_letter_code
_entity_poly.pdbx_strand_id
1 'polypeptide(L)'
;MASKANALRMPHHQRKLLVAERMRDARLNSGLSQRAVAKELHIGQATYCRMESAETEPSAVQLATLSGLYGLSVLWLLGMPNFVVNAAQSSSSSS
;
A
#
# COMPACT_ATOMS: atom_id res chain seq x y z
N MET A 1 -21.79 3.84 -0.47
CA MET A 1 -20.51 4.23 -1.04
C MET A 1 -19.80 5.22 -0.13
N ALA A 2 -18.56 4.95 0.19
CA ALA A 2 -17.81 5.82 1.09
C ALA A 2 -17.38 7.09 0.35
N SER A 3 -17.53 8.23 1.00
CA SER A 3 -17.05 9.50 0.46
C SER A 3 -15.54 9.57 0.66
N LYS A 4 -14.91 10.56 0.02
CA LYS A 4 -13.48 10.79 0.23
C LYS A 4 -13.18 11.09 1.68
N ALA A 5 -14.07 11.81 2.35
CA ALA A 5 -13.91 12.11 3.77
C ALA A 5 -13.92 10.83 4.61
N ASN A 6 -14.80 9.88 4.27
CA ASN A 6 -14.85 8.62 4.97
C ASN A 6 -13.59 7.81 4.76
N ALA A 7 -13.03 7.83 3.54
CA ALA A 7 -11.79 7.13 3.27
C ALA A 7 -10.64 7.72 4.10
N LEU A 8 -10.61 9.04 4.25
CA LEU A 8 -9.58 9.70 5.04
C LEU A 8 -9.72 9.40 6.53
N ARG A 9 -10.95 9.14 6.98
CA ARG A 9 -11.24 8.91 8.39
C ARG A 9 -11.45 7.44 8.73
N MET A 10 -11.02 6.57 7.83
CA MET A 10 -11.19 5.13 8.06
C MET A 10 -10.57 4.72 9.39
N PRO A 11 -11.26 3.93 10.22
CA PRO A 11 -10.67 3.44 11.45
C PRO A 11 -9.39 2.65 11.20
N HIS A 12 -8.46 2.71 12.14
CA HIS A 12 -7.16 2.07 11.99
C HIS A 12 -7.27 0.61 11.60
N HIS A 13 -8.16 -0.13 12.26
CA HIS A 13 -8.33 -1.56 11.98
C HIS A 13 -8.75 -1.81 10.53
N GLN A 14 -9.68 -1.02 10.03
CA GLN A 14 -10.13 -1.16 8.65
C GLN A 14 -9.03 -0.78 7.67
N ARG A 15 -8.27 0.26 7.97
CA ARG A 15 -7.15 0.68 7.13
C ARG A 15 -6.11 -0.43 7.05
N LYS A 16 -5.83 -1.05 8.19
CA LYS A 16 -4.86 -2.13 8.26
C LYS A 16 -5.26 -3.29 7.36
N LEU A 17 -6.53 -3.67 7.40
CA LEU A 17 -7.05 -4.76 6.56
C LEU A 17 -6.99 -4.38 5.08
N LEU A 18 -7.32 -3.14 4.75
CA LEU A 18 -7.30 -2.68 3.37
C LEU A 18 -5.88 -2.66 2.81
N VAL A 19 -4.92 -2.21 3.60
CA VAL A 19 -3.52 -2.20 3.17
C VAL A 19 -3.06 -3.62 2.86
N ALA A 20 -3.38 -4.56 3.74
CA ALA A 20 -3.02 -5.96 3.54
C ALA A 20 -3.63 -6.51 2.25
N GLU A 21 -4.89 -6.20 2.00
CA GLU A 21 -5.59 -6.63 0.81
C GLU A 21 -4.96 -6.04 -0.46
N ARG A 22 -4.63 -4.75 -0.41
CA ARG A 22 -4.01 -4.07 -1.54
C ARG A 22 -2.64 -4.63 -1.86
N MET A 23 -1.87 -4.93 -0.82
CA MET A 23 -0.56 -5.56 -1.00
C MET A 23 -0.70 -6.91 -1.70
N ARG A 24 -1.66 -7.70 -1.26
CA ARG A 24 -1.89 -9.01 -1.84
C ARG A 24 -2.37 -8.90 -3.28
N ASP A 25 -3.32 -8.01 -3.56
CA ASP A 25 -3.82 -7.83 -4.91
C ASP A 25 -2.71 -7.39 -5.87
N ALA A 26 -1.88 -6.45 -5.44
CA ALA A 26 -0.78 -5.98 -6.27
C ALA A 26 0.20 -7.11 -6.56
N ARG A 27 0.50 -7.92 -5.55
CA ARG A 27 1.41 -9.06 -5.72
C ARG A 27 0.83 -10.07 -6.71
N LEU A 28 -0.43 -10.44 -6.53
CA LEU A 28 -1.06 -11.42 -7.42
C LEU A 28 -1.16 -10.90 -8.84
N ASN A 29 -1.48 -9.63 -9.02
CA ASN A 29 -1.54 -9.03 -10.34
C ASN A 29 -0.17 -8.98 -11.02
N SER A 30 0.88 -8.94 -10.24
CA SER A 30 2.24 -8.93 -10.78
C SER A 30 2.81 -10.33 -10.99
N GLY A 31 2.07 -11.36 -10.60
CA GLY A 31 2.52 -12.74 -10.77
C GLY A 31 3.64 -13.14 -9.84
N LEU A 32 3.85 -12.40 -8.75
CA LEU A 32 4.94 -12.69 -7.83
C LEU A 32 4.47 -13.54 -6.66
N SER A 33 5.39 -14.37 -6.17
CA SER A 33 5.13 -15.14 -4.96
C SER A 33 5.39 -14.29 -3.73
N GLN A 34 4.85 -14.73 -2.58
CA GLN A 34 5.16 -14.07 -1.32
C GLN A 34 6.66 -14.08 -1.04
N ARG A 35 7.32 -15.17 -1.38
CA ARG A 35 8.75 -15.30 -1.17
C ARG A 35 9.54 -14.29 -2.00
N ALA A 36 9.12 -14.09 -3.25
CA ALA A 36 9.80 -13.14 -4.13
C ALA A 36 9.67 -11.71 -3.60
N VAL A 37 8.48 -11.34 -3.14
CA VAL A 37 8.27 -9.99 -2.61
C VAL A 37 9.01 -9.81 -1.29
N ALA A 38 9.00 -10.83 -0.43
CA ALA A 38 9.75 -10.78 0.82
C ALA A 38 11.23 -10.51 0.56
N LYS A 39 11.77 -11.13 -0.47
CA LYS A 39 13.16 -10.92 -0.85
C LYS A 39 13.41 -9.46 -1.24
N GLU A 40 12.50 -8.87 -1.99
CA GLU A 40 12.62 -7.46 -2.38
C GLU A 40 12.59 -6.54 -1.16
N LEU A 41 11.87 -6.93 -0.13
CA LEU A 41 11.77 -6.16 1.09
C LEU A 41 12.87 -6.50 2.11
N HIS A 42 13.72 -7.45 1.78
CA HIS A 42 14.80 -7.91 2.67
C HIS A 42 14.28 -8.45 4.00
N ILE A 43 13.19 -9.20 3.93
CA ILE A 43 12.58 -9.84 5.10
C ILE A 43 12.28 -11.29 4.79
N GLY A 44 11.98 -12.07 5.82
CA GLY A 44 11.60 -13.46 5.63
C GLY A 44 10.19 -13.60 5.09
N GLN A 45 9.93 -14.73 4.43
CA GLN A 45 8.62 -14.99 3.86
C GLN A 45 7.53 -15.02 4.95
N ALA A 46 7.84 -15.61 6.11
CA ALA A 46 6.86 -15.67 7.20
C ALA A 46 6.48 -14.27 7.67
N THR A 47 7.45 -13.36 7.73
CA THR A 47 7.17 -11.98 8.11
C THR A 47 6.27 -11.30 7.08
N TYR A 48 6.58 -11.49 5.80
CA TYR A 48 5.76 -10.91 4.75
C TYR A 48 4.34 -11.49 4.76
N CYS A 49 4.22 -12.80 4.99
CA CYS A 49 2.93 -13.45 5.07
C CYS A 49 2.05 -12.81 6.14
N ARG A 50 2.65 -12.46 7.29
CA ARG A 50 1.92 -11.80 8.35
C ARG A 50 1.43 -10.41 7.95
N MET A 51 2.17 -9.74 7.08
CA MET A 51 1.72 -8.44 6.55
C MET A 51 0.48 -8.59 5.69
N GLU A 52 0.45 -9.61 4.84
CA GLU A 52 -0.72 -9.85 3.99
C GLU A 52 -1.93 -10.36 4.77
N SER A 53 -1.72 -10.92 5.94
CA SER A 53 -2.82 -11.34 6.80
C SER A 53 -3.21 -10.26 7.81
N ALA A 54 -2.61 -9.09 7.71
CA ALA A 54 -2.88 -7.93 8.57
C ALA A 54 -2.47 -8.15 10.04
N GLU A 55 -1.61 -9.12 10.30
CA GLU A 55 -1.08 -9.31 11.64
C GLU A 55 -0.02 -8.28 11.98
N THR A 56 0.74 -7.85 10.97
CA THR A 56 1.73 -6.79 11.13
C THR A 56 1.54 -5.77 10.04
N GLU A 57 1.99 -4.55 10.29
CA GLU A 57 1.87 -3.47 9.33
C GLU A 57 3.19 -3.23 8.63
N PRO A 58 3.17 -2.95 7.32
CA PRO A 58 4.40 -2.57 6.64
C PRO A 58 4.86 -1.18 7.11
N SER A 59 6.15 -0.99 7.14
CA SER A 59 6.72 0.32 7.45
C SER A 59 6.55 1.24 6.24
N ALA A 60 6.77 2.53 6.48
CA ALA A 60 6.73 3.51 5.38
C ALA A 60 7.76 3.17 4.31
N VAL A 61 8.95 2.75 4.72
CA VAL A 61 10.01 2.39 3.77
C VAL A 61 9.60 1.17 2.96
N GLN A 62 8.99 0.18 3.60
CA GLN A 62 8.53 -1.01 2.90
C GLN A 62 7.43 -0.66 1.90
N LEU A 63 6.52 0.24 2.26
CA LEU A 63 5.49 0.69 1.34
C LEU A 63 6.10 1.41 0.13
N ALA A 64 7.14 2.20 0.36
CA ALA A 64 7.82 2.87 -0.74
C ALA A 64 8.47 1.86 -1.68
N THR A 65 9.06 0.80 -1.12
CA THR A 65 9.67 -0.26 -1.93
C THR A 65 8.60 -0.97 -2.76
N LEU A 66 7.46 -1.29 -2.14
CA LEU A 66 6.37 -1.94 -2.85
C LEU A 66 5.81 -1.05 -3.95
N SER A 67 5.68 0.24 -3.67
CA SER A 67 5.24 1.22 -4.66
C SER A 67 6.14 1.19 -5.89
N GLY A 68 7.44 1.20 -5.68
CA GLY A 68 8.39 1.12 -6.78
C GLY A 68 8.35 -0.22 -7.51
N LEU A 69 8.21 -1.30 -6.77
CA LEU A 69 8.17 -2.64 -7.34
C LEU A 69 6.98 -2.84 -8.27
N TYR A 70 5.82 -2.34 -7.87
CA TYR A 70 4.58 -2.55 -8.62
C TYR A 70 4.23 -1.39 -9.54
N GLY A 71 4.92 -0.26 -9.43
CA GLY A 71 4.54 0.94 -10.18
C GLY A 71 3.22 1.52 -9.72
N LEU A 72 2.89 1.37 -8.44
CA LEU A 72 1.63 1.83 -7.86
C LEU A 72 1.89 2.93 -6.85
N SER A 73 0.91 3.80 -6.69
CA SER A 73 0.98 4.88 -5.70
C SER A 73 0.94 4.32 -4.27
N VAL A 74 1.76 4.86 -3.39
CA VAL A 74 1.67 4.54 -1.97
C VAL A 74 0.29 4.90 -1.44
N LEU A 75 -0.32 5.97 -1.95
CA LEU A 75 -1.65 6.35 -1.52
C LEU A 75 -2.68 5.28 -1.85
N TRP A 76 -2.54 4.66 -3.02
CA TRP A 76 -3.42 3.56 -3.37
C TRP A 76 -3.25 2.40 -2.39
N LEU A 77 -2.00 2.06 -2.07
CA LEU A 77 -1.73 1.00 -1.11
C LEU A 77 -2.33 1.30 0.26
N LEU A 78 -2.36 2.58 0.63
CA LEU A 78 -2.91 3.00 1.92
C LEU A 78 -4.42 3.18 1.89
N GLY A 79 -5.04 3.05 0.73
CA GLY A 79 -6.46 3.28 0.59
C GLY A 79 -6.86 4.74 0.68
N MET A 80 -5.93 5.63 0.35
CA MET A 80 -6.17 7.06 0.40
C MET A 80 -6.59 7.58 -0.97
N PRO A 81 -7.48 8.56 -1.02
CA PRO A 81 -7.88 9.13 -2.31
C PRO A 81 -6.75 9.91 -2.96
N ASN A 82 -6.62 9.78 -4.27
CA ASN A 82 -5.59 10.48 -5.01
C ASN A 82 -5.80 11.97 -5.09
N PHE A 83 -7.02 12.45 -4.81
CA PHE A 83 -7.29 13.87 -4.92
C PHE A 83 -6.39 14.70 -4.00
N VAL A 84 -5.94 14.13 -2.90
CA VAL A 84 -5.04 14.81 -1.97
C VAL A 84 -3.72 15.13 -2.67
N VAL A 85 -3.21 14.15 -3.40
CA VAL A 85 -1.98 14.32 -4.13
C VAL A 85 -2.16 15.29 -5.29
N ASN A 86 -3.29 15.18 -5.98
CA ASN A 86 -3.54 16.05 -7.11
C ASN A 86 -3.54 17.52 -6.71
N ALA A 87 -4.15 17.83 -5.58
CA ALA A 87 -4.17 19.20 -5.11
C ALA A 87 -2.76 19.73 -4.83
N ALA A 88 -1.92 18.90 -4.22
CA ALA A 88 -0.56 19.29 -3.93
C ALA A 88 0.27 19.36 -5.19
N GLN A 89 0.03 18.44 -6.09
CA GLN A 89 0.84 18.37 -7.29
C GLN A 89 0.55 19.41 -8.31
N SER A 90 -0.69 19.87 -8.39
CA SER A 90 -0.97 20.90 -9.37
C SER A 90 -0.13 22.13 -9.12
N SER A 91 0.32 22.36 -7.90
CA SER A 91 1.20 23.48 -7.65
C SER A 91 2.66 23.11 -7.86
N SER A 92 3.06 21.92 -7.49
CA SER A 92 4.46 21.56 -7.59
C SER A 92 4.83 21.05 -8.97
N SER A 93 3.92 20.41 -9.64
CA SER A 93 4.22 19.83 -10.93
C SER A 93 4.40 20.88 -12.01
N SER A 94 3.96 22.07 -11.75
CA SER A 94 4.19 23.14 -12.68
C SER A 94 5.66 23.53 -12.72
N SER A 95 6.40 23.07 -11.79
CA SER A 95 7.83 23.34 -11.77
C SER A 95 8.60 22.46 -12.72
#